data_cc05ff753cac46bf1d0392a8d8564ca2
#
_entry.id   cc05ff753cac46bf1d0392a8d8564ca2
#
_cell.length_a   1.000
_cell.length_b   1.000
_cell.length_c   1.000
_cell.angle_alpha   90.00
_cell.angle_beta   90.00
_cell.angle_gamma   90.00
#
_symmetry.space_group_name_H-M   'P 1'
#
loop_
_entity.id
_entity.type
_entity.pdbx_description
1 polymer ?
#
loop_
_entity_poly.entity_id
_entity_poly.type
_entity_poly.pdbx_seq_one_letter_code
_entity_poly.pdbx_strand_id
1 'polypeptide(L)'
;MAKTIPPNRPGIIKDLQSIKKALDARGIPFVLMYGLVLGCIRHNDVMQWDTDVDIGVFIELTEKQKQGIYKSLNKGAGYGQVAPCGDFIYGKKSVPLNLWFYHKVGIYYKAWPSTTPYNFVLKEKWFDNPVQVNFLDDEYLIPNHVYDYLTCHYGPWKKEIIKNHPQWTKLAAERKIKWPMHEYPEEKK
;
A
#
# COMPACT_ATOMS: atom_id res chain seq x y z
N MET A 1 23.46 1.81 20.22
CA MET A 1 22.93 0.46 19.98
C MET A 1 22.90 0.22 18.48
N ALA A 2 23.39 -0.91 17.98
CA ALA A 2 23.33 -1.25 16.56
C ALA A 2 21.86 -1.40 16.14
N LYS A 3 21.44 -0.69 15.07
CA LYS A 3 20.09 -0.76 14.54
C LYS A 3 19.89 -2.16 13.95
N THR A 4 19.00 -2.95 14.53
CA THR A 4 18.73 -4.30 14.04
C THR A 4 18.05 -4.18 12.67
N ILE A 5 18.62 -4.77 11.63
CA ILE A 5 18.06 -4.76 10.27
C ILE A 5 16.79 -5.62 10.27
N PRO A 6 15.64 -5.12 9.77
CA PRO A 6 14.42 -5.91 9.66
C PRO A 6 14.66 -7.17 8.82
N PRO A 7 14.19 -8.35 9.24
CA PRO A 7 14.51 -9.63 8.57
C PRO A 7 14.03 -9.67 7.10
N ASN A 8 12.93 -8.99 6.78
CA ASN A 8 12.39 -8.96 5.42
C ASN A 8 12.89 -7.78 4.57
N ARG A 9 13.71 -6.89 5.14
CA ARG A 9 14.19 -5.68 4.47
C ARG A 9 14.81 -5.94 3.10
N PRO A 10 15.77 -6.88 2.94
CA PRO A 10 16.37 -7.16 1.63
C PRO A 10 15.34 -7.64 0.59
N GLY A 11 14.36 -8.45 1.03
CA GLY A 11 13.27 -8.93 0.18
C GLY A 11 12.35 -7.80 -0.26
N ILE A 12 11.94 -6.94 0.66
CA ILE A 12 11.08 -5.78 0.39
C ILE A 12 11.77 -4.82 -0.60
N ILE A 13 13.04 -4.46 -0.37
CA ILE A 13 13.81 -3.58 -1.28
C ILE A 13 13.86 -4.18 -2.68
N LYS A 14 14.29 -5.42 -2.79
CA LYS A 14 14.42 -6.10 -4.08
C LYS A 14 13.10 -6.17 -4.84
N ASP A 15 12.02 -6.49 -4.14
CA ASP A 15 10.71 -6.63 -4.75
C ASP A 15 10.15 -5.26 -5.12
N LEU A 16 10.29 -4.25 -4.27
CA LEU A 16 9.85 -2.88 -4.54
C LEU A 16 10.56 -2.28 -5.77
N GLN A 17 11.89 -2.44 -5.89
CA GLN A 17 12.66 -2.02 -7.07
C GLN A 17 12.20 -2.74 -8.34
N SER A 18 11.91 -4.04 -8.25
CA SER A 18 11.42 -4.82 -9.38
C SER A 18 10.04 -4.36 -9.86
N ILE A 19 9.15 -4.01 -8.91
CA ILE A 19 7.82 -3.47 -9.18
C ILE A 19 7.94 -2.09 -9.82
N LYS A 20 8.76 -1.21 -9.22
CA LYS A 20 9.02 0.14 -9.75
C LYS A 20 9.46 0.06 -11.21
N LYS A 21 10.47 -0.74 -11.52
CA LYS A 21 10.94 -0.94 -12.89
C LYS A 21 9.83 -1.42 -13.84
N ALA A 22 8.96 -2.32 -13.39
CA ALA A 22 7.88 -2.86 -14.21
C ALA A 22 6.76 -1.84 -14.48
N LEU A 23 6.46 -0.96 -13.52
CA LEU A 23 5.44 0.07 -13.63
C LEU A 23 5.97 1.32 -14.38
N ASP A 24 7.19 1.76 -14.08
CA ASP A 24 7.86 2.88 -14.75
C ASP A 24 8.02 2.63 -16.25
N ALA A 25 8.40 1.41 -16.64
CA ALA A 25 8.48 1.02 -18.06
C ALA A 25 7.14 1.13 -18.82
N ARG A 26 6.04 1.34 -18.11
CA ARG A 26 4.69 1.54 -18.67
C ARG A 26 4.15 2.95 -18.43
N GLY A 27 4.93 3.84 -17.81
CA GLY A 27 4.48 5.17 -17.42
C GLY A 27 3.35 5.16 -16.38
N ILE A 28 3.31 4.14 -15.51
CA ILE A 28 2.26 3.98 -14.51
C ILE A 28 2.81 4.39 -13.14
N PRO A 29 2.42 5.56 -12.63
CA PRO A 29 2.79 5.98 -11.29
C PRO A 29 2.06 5.15 -10.24
N PHE A 30 2.76 4.86 -9.14
CA PHE A 30 2.19 4.19 -7.98
C PHE A 30 2.61 4.89 -6.69
N VAL A 31 1.83 4.70 -5.65
CA VAL A 31 2.03 5.31 -4.34
C VAL A 31 2.28 4.21 -3.31
N LEU A 32 3.26 4.39 -2.46
CA LEU A 32 3.49 3.52 -1.30
C LEU A 32 2.31 3.62 -0.33
N MET A 33 1.96 2.50 0.27
CA MET A 33 0.80 2.41 1.17
C MET A 33 1.22 1.87 2.55
N TYR A 34 0.36 2.09 3.51
CA TYR A 34 0.39 1.48 4.86
C TYR A 34 1.75 1.38 5.54
N GLY A 35 2.27 0.17 5.75
CA GLY A 35 3.52 -0.12 6.47
C GLY A 35 4.72 0.56 5.84
N LEU A 36 4.81 0.60 4.52
CA LEU A 36 5.88 1.29 3.80
C LEU A 36 5.88 2.79 4.07
N VAL A 37 4.71 3.43 4.08
CA VAL A 37 4.58 4.87 4.42
C VAL A 37 4.98 5.12 5.88
N LEU A 38 4.52 4.26 6.78
CA LEU A 38 4.86 4.36 8.20
C LEU A 38 6.37 4.24 8.43
N GLY A 39 7.01 3.27 7.80
CA GLY A 39 8.45 3.05 7.86
C GLY A 39 9.25 4.21 7.27
N CYS A 40 8.83 4.71 6.10
CA CYS A 40 9.41 5.87 5.44
C CYS A 40 9.42 7.10 6.38
N ILE A 41 8.30 7.44 6.98
CA ILE A 41 8.16 8.65 7.81
C ILE A 41 8.83 8.51 9.17
N ARG A 42 8.86 7.31 9.77
CA ARG A 42 9.43 7.10 11.11
C ARG A 42 10.94 6.95 11.09
N HIS A 43 11.45 6.19 10.16
CA HIS A 43 12.82 5.70 10.21
C HIS A 43 13.60 5.90 8.92
N ASN A 44 12.94 6.33 7.85
CA ASN A 44 13.42 6.26 6.47
C ASN A 44 13.91 4.84 6.13
N ASP A 45 13.20 3.82 6.65
CA ASP A 45 13.51 2.41 6.47
C ASP A 45 12.25 1.56 6.67
N VAL A 46 12.31 0.28 6.31
CA VAL A 46 11.22 -0.68 6.51
C VAL A 46 10.98 -0.90 8.01
N MET A 47 9.71 -1.05 8.41
CA MET A 47 9.39 -1.42 9.78
C MET A 47 9.85 -2.85 10.10
N GLN A 48 10.29 -3.11 11.34
CA GLN A 48 10.84 -4.43 11.74
C GLN A 48 9.87 -5.59 11.53
N TRP A 49 8.57 -5.32 11.62
CA TRP A 49 7.51 -6.32 11.48
C TRP A 49 6.88 -6.34 10.10
N ASP A 50 7.34 -5.51 9.16
CA ASP A 50 6.75 -5.45 7.83
C ASP A 50 7.13 -6.70 7.03
N THR A 51 6.13 -7.30 6.39
CA THR A 51 6.27 -8.60 5.74
C THR A 51 5.87 -8.58 4.28
N ASP A 52 5.36 -7.47 3.77
CA ASP A 52 4.77 -7.34 2.45
C ASP A 52 5.06 -5.96 1.82
N VAL A 53 4.71 -5.84 0.56
CA VAL A 53 4.77 -4.58 -0.20
C VAL A 53 3.35 -4.17 -0.55
N ASP A 54 2.89 -3.07 0.03
CA ASP A 54 1.60 -2.48 -0.25
C ASP A 54 1.75 -1.24 -1.13
N ILE A 55 1.12 -1.25 -2.32
CA ILE A 55 1.14 -0.12 -3.25
C ILE A 55 -0.23 0.12 -3.88
N GLY A 56 -0.50 1.36 -4.27
CA GLY A 56 -1.73 1.77 -4.94
C GLY A 56 -1.47 2.52 -6.24
N VAL A 57 -2.28 2.27 -7.25
CA VAL A 57 -2.36 3.03 -8.51
C VAL A 57 -3.66 3.82 -8.50
N PHE A 58 -3.57 5.13 -8.69
CA PHE A 58 -4.67 6.09 -8.54
C PHE A 58 -5.01 6.81 -9.84
N ILE A 59 -4.60 6.25 -10.98
CA ILE A 59 -5.00 6.70 -12.31
C ILE A 59 -5.94 5.68 -12.93
N GLU A 60 -6.86 6.15 -13.77
CA GLU A 60 -7.75 5.26 -14.51
C GLU A 60 -6.96 4.41 -15.51
N LEU A 61 -7.16 3.11 -15.44
CA LEU A 61 -6.53 2.13 -16.29
C LEU A 61 -7.58 1.29 -17.03
N THR A 62 -7.34 1.09 -18.32
CA THR A 62 -8.11 0.11 -19.08
C THR A 62 -7.75 -1.32 -18.65
N GLU A 63 -8.65 -2.26 -18.86
CA GLU A 63 -8.39 -3.68 -18.59
C GLU A 63 -7.14 -4.21 -19.33
N LYS A 64 -6.87 -3.70 -20.54
CA LYS A 64 -5.66 -4.04 -21.30
C LYS A 64 -4.38 -3.58 -20.57
N GLN A 65 -4.41 -2.40 -19.94
CA GLN A 65 -3.29 -1.88 -19.15
C GLN A 65 -3.10 -2.70 -17.87
N LYS A 66 -4.17 -3.00 -17.14
CA LYS A 66 -4.14 -3.89 -15.95
C LYS A 66 -3.56 -5.26 -16.31
N GLN A 67 -4.01 -5.86 -17.41
CA GLN A 67 -3.47 -7.13 -17.92
C GLN A 67 -1.97 -7.02 -18.33
N GLY A 68 -1.58 -5.87 -18.84
CA GLY A 68 -0.18 -5.56 -19.14
C GLY A 68 0.69 -5.52 -17.89
N ILE A 69 0.22 -4.89 -16.80
CA ILE A 69 0.89 -4.88 -15.48
C ILE A 69 1.03 -6.31 -14.97
N TYR A 70 -0.07 -7.07 -14.95
CA TYR A 70 -0.08 -8.48 -14.56
C TYR A 70 1.02 -9.29 -15.26
N LYS A 71 1.09 -9.19 -16.61
CA LYS A 71 2.10 -9.90 -17.39
C LYS A 71 3.53 -9.44 -17.06
N SER A 72 3.73 -8.15 -16.79
CA SER A 72 5.05 -7.62 -16.43
C SER A 72 5.51 -8.11 -15.07
N LEU A 73 4.63 -8.13 -14.09
CA LEU A 73 4.96 -8.64 -12.76
C LEU A 73 5.24 -10.14 -12.82
N ASN A 74 4.42 -10.91 -13.50
CA ASN A 74 4.54 -12.36 -13.59
C ASN A 74 5.81 -12.79 -14.34
N LYS A 75 6.04 -12.25 -15.55
CA LYS A 75 7.15 -12.66 -16.41
C LYS A 75 8.41 -11.81 -16.23
N GLY A 76 8.24 -10.49 -16.11
CA GLY A 76 9.34 -9.53 -16.09
C GLY A 76 9.97 -9.36 -14.71
N ALA A 77 9.16 -9.21 -13.67
CA ALA A 77 9.63 -9.02 -12.31
C ALA A 77 9.82 -10.34 -11.53
N GLY A 78 9.47 -11.48 -12.11
CA GLY A 78 9.67 -12.80 -11.52
C GLY A 78 8.75 -13.15 -10.35
N TYR A 79 7.55 -12.55 -10.32
CA TYR A 79 6.50 -12.95 -9.39
C TYR A 79 5.88 -14.26 -9.89
N GLY A 80 6.23 -15.40 -9.29
CA GLY A 80 5.83 -16.72 -9.76
C GLY A 80 4.34 -17.03 -9.60
N GLN A 81 3.64 -16.28 -8.76
CA GLN A 81 2.20 -16.41 -8.52
C GLN A 81 1.61 -15.01 -8.41
N VAL A 82 1.04 -14.53 -9.50
CA VAL A 82 0.30 -13.27 -9.53
C VAL A 82 -1.15 -13.62 -9.90
N ALA A 83 -2.10 -13.24 -9.07
CA ALA A 83 -3.51 -13.47 -9.29
C ALA A 83 -4.25 -12.12 -9.33
N PRO A 84 -4.90 -11.76 -10.43
CA PRO A 84 -5.81 -10.62 -10.47
C PRO A 84 -7.12 -10.98 -9.77
N CYS A 85 -7.58 -10.08 -8.91
CA CYS A 85 -8.84 -10.22 -8.18
C CYS A 85 -9.62 -8.89 -8.25
N GLY A 86 -10.25 -8.62 -9.39
CA GLY A 86 -10.89 -7.31 -9.63
C GLY A 86 -9.85 -6.19 -9.64
N ASP A 87 -10.02 -5.19 -8.79
CA ASP A 87 -9.10 -4.07 -8.66
C ASP A 87 -7.87 -4.34 -7.76
N PHE A 88 -7.50 -5.59 -7.61
CA PHE A 88 -6.40 -6.02 -6.76
C PHE A 88 -5.54 -7.08 -7.45
N ILE A 89 -4.23 -6.93 -7.34
CA ILE A 89 -3.26 -7.95 -7.71
C ILE A 89 -2.52 -8.39 -6.46
N TYR A 90 -2.62 -9.68 -6.16
CA TYR A 90 -1.76 -10.33 -5.18
C TYR A 90 -0.65 -11.08 -5.89
N GLY A 91 0.56 -10.93 -5.39
CA GLY A 91 1.72 -11.66 -5.89
C GLY A 91 2.67 -12.04 -4.76
N LYS A 92 3.54 -13.01 -5.01
CA LYS A 92 4.60 -13.37 -4.08
C LYS A 92 5.89 -13.66 -4.84
N LYS A 93 6.96 -13.04 -4.39
CA LYS A 93 8.33 -13.32 -4.82
C LYS A 93 9.19 -13.54 -3.58
N SER A 94 9.96 -12.53 -3.15
CA SER A 94 10.68 -12.58 -1.87
C SER A 94 9.72 -12.33 -0.71
N VAL A 95 8.79 -11.39 -0.90
CA VAL A 95 7.71 -11.06 0.04
C VAL A 95 6.37 -10.98 -0.70
N PRO A 96 5.23 -11.03 0.01
CA PRO A 96 3.93 -10.75 -0.58
C PRO A 96 3.86 -9.34 -1.17
N LEU A 97 3.18 -9.21 -2.32
CA LEU A 97 2.83 -7.95 -2.96
C LEU A 97 1.32 -7.78 -2.93
N ASN A 98 0.88 -6.62 -2.50
CA ASN A 98 -0.51 -6.15 -2.57
C ASN A 98 -0.54 -4.89 -3.46
N LEU A 99 -1.01 -5.02 -4.68
CA LEU A 99 -1.16 -3.93 -5.64
C LEU A 99 -2.64 -3.64 -5.87
N TRP A 100 -3.07 -2.43 -5.55
CA TRP A 100 -4.44 -1.96 -5.66
C TRP A 100 -4.61 -1.00 -6.82
N PHE A 101 -5.73 -1.14 -7.56
CA PHE A 101 -6.17 -0.18 -8.57
C PHE A 101 -7.36 0.58 -8.01
N TYR A 102 -7.19 1.88 -7.78
CA TYR A 102 -8.21 2.73 -7.19
C TYR A 102 -8.89 3.58 -8.25
N HIS A 103 -10.21 3.63 -8.22
CA HIS A 103 -11.06 4.46 -9.07
C HIS A 103 -11.58 5.65 -8.28
N LYS A 104 -11.58 6.83 -8.88
CA LYS A 104 -12.11 8.04 -8.26
C LYS A 104 -13.64 8.02 -8.27
N VAL A 105 -14.26 8.17 -7.10
CA VAL A 105 -15.71 8.23 -6.91
C VAL A 105 -16.05 9.39 -5.96
N GLY A 106 -16.48 10.53 -6.51
CA GLY A 106 -16.69 11.75 -5.75
C GLY A 106 -15.40 12.20 -5.07
N ILE A 107 -15.42 12.37 -3.75
CA ILE A 107 -14.28 12.78 -2.91
C ILE A 107 -13.50 11.58 -2.33
N TYR A 108 -13.65 10.40 -2.93
CA TYR A 108 -13.01 9.16 -2.51
C TYR A 108 -12.35 8.44 -3.68
N TYR A 109 -11.36 7.63 -3.35
CA TYR A 109 -10.85 6.55 -4.18
C TYR A 109 -11.36 5.20 -3.68
N LYS A 110 -11.88 4.37 -4.55
CA LYS A 110 -12.44 3.04 -4.24
C LYS A 110 -11.77 1.95 -5.05
N ALA A 111 -11.59 0.78 -4.45
CA ALA A 111 -11.17 -0.44 -5.14
C ALA A 111 -12.10 -1.60 -4.73
N TRP A 112 -12.47 -2.44 -5.70
CA TRP A 112 -13.39 -3.57 -5.53
C TRP A 112 -12.68 -4.90 -5.80
N PRO A 113 -12.00 -5.49 -4.82
CA PRO A 113 -11.43 -6.82 -4.99
C PRO A 113 -12.55 -7.86 -5.10
N SER A 114 -12.44 -8.77 -6.08
CA SER A 114 -13.46 -9.81 -6.29
C SER A 114 -13.51 -10.87 -5.17
N THR A 115 -12.52 -10.87 -4.28
CA THR A 115 -12.38 -11.86 -3.20
C THR A 115 -13.06 -11.45 -1.89
N THR A 116 -13.53 -10.22 -1.78
CA THR A 116 -14.20 -9.72 -0.58
C THR A 116 -15.48 -8.97 -0.93
N PRO A 117 -16.52 -9.03 -0.08
CA PRO A 117 -17.74 -8.24 -0.29
C PRO A 117 -17.54 -6.75 0.07
N TYR A 118 -16.32 -6.34 0.44
CA TYR A 118 -16.05 -5.01 0.95
C TYR A 118 -15.24 -4.19 -0.05
N ASN A 119 -15.59 -2.91 -0.16
CA ASN A 119 -14.85 -1.94 -0.93
C ASN A 119 -13.75 -1.31 -0.07
N PHE A 120 -12.58 -1.13 -0.64
CA PHE A 120 -11.53 -0.33 -0.01
C PHE A 120 -11.73 1.12 -0.43
N VAL A 121 -11.88 1.98 0.57
CA VAL A 121 -12.20 3.40 0.36
C VAL A 121 -11.16 4.29 1.02
N LEU A 122 -10.61 5.22 0.26
CA LEU A 122 -9.57 6.16 0.70
C LEU A 122 -10.02 7.60 0.39
N LYS A 123 -9.61 8.56 1.21
CA LYS A 123 -9.91 9.97 0.97
C LYS A 123 -9.11 10.49 -0.22
N GLU A 124 -9.76 11.15 -1.16
CA GLU A 124 -9.16 11.77 -2.35
C GLU A 124 -7.97 12.66 -2.00
N LYS A 125 -8.10 13.53 -1.00
CA LYS A 125 -7.07 14.49 -0.59
C LYS A 125 -5.70 13.86 -0.28
N TRP A 126 -5.64 12.58 -0.03
CA TRP A 126 -4.38 11.89 0.23
C TRP A 126 -3.62 11.51 -1.06
N PHE A 127 -4.34 11.39 -2.19
CA PHE A 127 -3.79 10.81 -3.41
C PHE A 127 -3.91 11.68 -4.66
N ASP A 128 -4.57 12.85 -4.59
CA ASP A 128 -4.68 13.76 -5.74
C ASP A 128 -3.33 14.36 -6.15
N ASN A 129 -2.45 14.61 -5.19
CA ASN A 129 -1.11 15.13 -5.40
C ASN A 129 -0.13 14.41 -4.47
N PRO A 130 0.23 13.16 -4.75
CA PRO A 130 1.16 12.40 -3.92
C PRO A 130 2.53 13.07 -3.91
N VAL A 131 3.24 12.94 -2.80
CA VAL A 131 4.52 13.60 -2.54
C VAL A 131 5.67 12.65 -2.86
N GLN A 132 6.66 13.15 -3.61
CA GLN A 132 7.88 12.40 -3.88
C GLN A 132 8.82 12.45 -2.68
N VAL A 133 9.37 11.31 -2.31
CA VAL A 133 10.31 11.15 -1.20
C VAL A 133 11.45 10.21 -1.58
N ASN A 134 12.62 10.42 -0.96
CA ASN A 134 13.70 9.43 -1.01
C ASN A 134 13.47 8.36 0.07
N PHE A 135 13.39 7.11 -0.34
CA PHE A 135 13.18 5.97 0.54
C PHE A 135 13.91 4.74 0.03
N LEU A 136 14.68 4.06 0.88
CA LEU A 136 15.45 2.85 0.52
C LEU A 136 16.36 3.04 -0.70
N ASP A 137 17.05 4.20 -0.75
CA ASP A 137 17.98 4.59 -1.82
C ASP A 137 17.35 4.78 -3.21
N ASP A 138 16.03 5.02 -3.28
CA ASP A 138 15.29 5.32 -4.51
C ASP A 138 14.18 6.35 -4.25
N GLU A 139 13.55 6.84 -5.31
CA GLU A 139 12.46 7.82 -5.23
C GLU A 139 11.10 7.13 -5.36
N TYR A 140 10.19 7.44 -4.43
CA TYR A 140 8.83 6.92 -4.41
C TYR A 140 7.81 8.00 -4.10
N LEU A 141 6.57 7.76 -4.48
CA LEU A 141 5.44 8.58 -4.10
C LEU A 141 4.81 8.05 -2.82
N ILE A 142 4.45 8.96 -1.92
CA ILE A 142 3.66 8.68 -0.72
C ILE A 142 2.41 9.56 -0.70
N PRO A 143 1.38 9.23 0.10
CA PRO A 143 0.19 10.05 0.24
C PRO A 143 0.52 11.50 0.61
N ASN A 144 -0.15 12.46 -0.01
CA ASN A 144 -0.21 13.83 0.48
C ASN A 144 -0.90 13.85 1.86
N HIS A 145 -0.71 14.92 2.65
CA HIS A 145 -1.23 14.97 4.02
C HIS A 145 -0.87 13.71 4.83
N VAL A 146 0.36 13.22 4.68
CA VAL A 146 0.84 11.93 5.21
C VAL A 146 0.56 11.76 6.71
N TYR A 147 0.60 12.82 7.52
CA TYR A 147 0.30 12.74 8.95
C TYR A 147 -1.19 12.45 9.23
N ASP A 148 -2.10 13.01 8.43
CA ASP A 148 -3.53 12.70 8.51
C ASP A 148 -3.79 11.26 8.06
N TYR A 149 -3.16 10.84 6.95
CA TYR A 149 -3.20 9.47 6.46
C TYR A 149 -2.75 8.46 7.53
N LEU A 150 -1.56 8.66 8.11
CA LEU A 150 -1.02 7.78 9.15
C LEU A 150 -1.86 7.80 10.43
N THR A 151 -2.40 8.96 10.82
CA THR A 151 -3.28 9.05 11.99
C THR A 151 -4.58 8.30 11.76
N CYS A 152 -5.13 8.35 10.55
CA CYS A 152 -6.33 7.61 10.19
C CYS A 152 -6.11 6.09 10.27
N HIS A 153 -4.97 5.60 9.75
CA HIS A 153 -4.69 4.17 9.69
C HIS A 153 -4.09 3.59 10.98
N TYR A 154 -3.25 4.35 11.68
CA TYR A 154 -2.46 3.85 12.80
C TYR A 154 -2.70 4.58 14.13
N GLY A 155 -3.57 5.59 14.15
CA GLY A 155 -3.83 6.37 15.35
C GLY A 155 -2.59 7.14 15.82
N PRO A 156 -2.10 6.95 17.07
CA PRO A 156 -0.93 7.65 17.58
C PRO A 156 0.37 7.05 17.01
N TRP A 157 0.46 6.98 15.70
CA TRP A 157 1.54 6.37 14.95
C TRP A 157 2.96 6.89 15.30
N LYS A 158 3.06 8.06 15.90
CA LYS A 158 4.35 8.61 16.40
C LYS A 158 4.94 7.80 17.57
N LYS A 159 4.11 7.03 18.29
CA LYS A 159 4.58 6.12 19.33
C LYS A 159 4.93 4.79 18.68
N GLU A 160 6.12 4.27 18.98
CA GLU A 160 6.47 2.90 18.58
C GLU A 160 5.61 1.91 19.35
N ILE A 161 4.63 1.35 18.65
CA ILE A 161 3.85 0.22 19.12
C ILE A 161 4.15 -0.92 18.16
N ILE A 162 4.74 -1.98 18.67
CA ILE A 162 5.06 -3.18 17.88
C ILE A 162 3.74 -3.86 17.49
N LYS A 163 3.58 -4.17 16.19
CA LYS A 163 2.44 -4.97 15.68
C LYS A 163 2.33 -6.25 16.53
N ASN A 164 1.13 -6.61 16.96
CA ASN A 164 0.83 -7.71 17.88
C ASN A 164 1.26 -7.48 19.35
N HIS A 165 1.77 -6.32 19.72
CA HIS A 165 1.90 -5.98 21.14
C HIS A 165 0.50 -5.84 21.77
N PRO A 166 0.28 -6.26 23.03
CA PRO A 166 -1.02 -6.11 23.72
C PRO A 166 -1.60 -4.69 23.64
N GLN A 167 -0.75 -3.66 23.65
CA GLN A 167 -1.16 -2.27 23.45
C GLN A 167 -1.72 -2.00 22.04
N TRP A 168 -1.19 -2.63 20.99
CA TRP A 168 -1.72 -2.53 19.63
C TRP A 168 -3.13 -3.11 19.55
N THR A 169 -3.32 -4.33 20.07
CA THR A 169 -4.63 -4.99 20.09
C THR A 169 -5.63 -4.18 20.89
N LYS A 170 -5.21 -3.61 22.03
CA LYS A 170 -6.05 -2.75 22.88
C LYS A 170 -6.42 -1.46 22.15
N LEU A 171 -5.47 -0.76 21.52
CA LEU A 171 -5.72 0.46 20.75
C LEU A 171 -6.62 0.21 19.53
N ALA A 172 -6.44 -0.91 18.84
CA ALA A 172 -7.29 -1.31 17.74
C ALA A 172 -8.74 -1.58 18.21
N ALA A 173 -8.90 -2.25 19.35
CA ALA A 173 -10.20 -2.53 19.95
C ALA A 173 -10.88 -1.25 20.50
N GLU A 174 -10.15 -0.40 21.21
CA GLU A 174 -10.66 0.86 21.79
C GLU A 174 -11.11 1.86 20.72
N ARG A 175 -10.47 1.86 19.56
CA ARG A 175 -10.80 2.78 18.47
C ARG A 175 -11.86 2.27 17.54
N LYS A 176 -12.36 1.04 17.73
CA LYS A 176 -13.21 0.40 16.73
C LYS A 176 -12.60 0.60 15.33
N ILE A 177 -11.26 0.59 15.25
CA ILE A 177 -10.58 0.59 13.97
C ILE A 177 -10.89 -0.78 13.38
N LYS A 178 -12.03 -0.89 12.77
CA LYS A 178 -12.21 -1.84 11.68
C LYS A 178 -11.12 -1.46 10.69
N TRP A 179 -10.13 -2.28 10.49
CA TRP A 179 -9.19 -2.23 9.35
C TRP A 179 -9.99 -1.80 8.13
N PRO A 180 -9.49 -0.97 7.23
CA PRO A 180 -10.22 0.05 6.48
C PRO A 180 -11.40 -0.46 5.66
N MET A 181 -12.26 -1.19 6.30
CA MET A 181 -13.59 -1.51 5.80
C MET A 181 -14.53 -0.46 6.38
N HIS A 182 -14.34 0.77 5.96
CA HIS A 182 -15.35 1.78 6.22
C HIS A 182 -16.52 1.46 5.31
N GLU A 183 -17.57 0.88 5.87
CA GLU A 183 -18.90 1.08 5.33
C GLU A 183 -19.14 2.59 5.37
N TYR A 184 -18.85 3.27 4.27
CA TYR A 184 -19.40 4.59 4.07
C TYR A 184 -20.90 4.39 3.82
N PRO A 185 -21.77 5.16 4.48
CA PRO A 185 -23.19 5.07 4.22
C PRO A 185 -23.41 5.25 2.71
N GLU A 186 -24.17 4.35 2.12
CA GLU A 186 -24.67 4.53 0.75
C GLU A 186 -25.27 5.94 0.69
N GLU A 187 -24.82 6.74 -0.27
CA GLU A 187 -25.49 8.01 -0.55
C GLU A 187 -26.94 7.66 -0.82
N LYS A 188 -27.81 8.03 0.09
CA LYS A 188 -29.26 7.96 -0.14
C LYS A 188 -29.53 8.80 -1.39
N LYS A 189 -29.92 8.12 -2.47
CA LYS A 189 -30.42 8.75 -3.69
C LYS A 189 -31.63 9.61 -3.39
#